data_9003b32480b561c0503bfc7c8c002d3c
#
_entry.id   9003b32480b561c0503bfc7c8c002d3c
#
_cell.length_a   1.000
_cell.length_b   1.000
_cell.length_c   1.000
_cell.angle_alpha   90.00
_cell.angle_beta   90.00
_cell.angle_gamma   90.00
#
_symmetry.space_group_name_H-M   'P 1'
#
loop_
_entity.id
_entity.type
_entity.pdbx_description
1 polymer ?
#
loop_
_entity_poly.entity_id
_entity_poly.type
_entity_poly.pdbx_seq_one_letter_code
_entity_poly.pdbx_strand_id
1 'polypeptide(L)'
;MKLLEEKILSEGKALNKDILKVDSFINHQVDPVLMAQIGEAFAAHFKGRGITKVVTIESSGIAPALMTASALGVPMVILKKQPSQILNDNLYQTVITSFTKETNYELTLSKKYISEEDHVLIIDDANGEAATGAIRLLRLAHATIAGLGVLVEKSFQPGREKLVDQGTEVYALARVGAMDTDHVEFLPADDE
;
A
#
# COMPACT_ATOMS: atom_id res chain seq x y z
N MET A 1 -10.80 -2.74 -9.81
CA MET A 1 -10.55 -1.79 -10.97
C MET A 1 -10.25 -2.59 -12.21
N LYS A 2 -11.20 -2.60 -13.15
CA LYS A 2 -11.15 -3.48 -14.34
C LYS A 2 -9.85 -3.34 -15.17
N LEU A 3 -9.38 -2.11 -15.38
CA LEU A 3 -8.15 -1.87 -16.15
C LEU A 3 -6.91 -2.52 -15.50
N LEU A 4 -6.79 -2.47 -14.17
CA LEU A 4 -5.69 -3.12 -13.45
C LEU A 4 -5.79 -4.64 -13.55
N GLU A 5 -6.98 -5.20 -13.42
CA GLU A 5 -7.22 -6.64 -13.57
C GLU A 5 -6.88 -7.14 -14.99
N GLU A 6 -7.31 -6.41 -16.01
CA GLU A 6 -6.96 -6.70 -17.42
C GLU A 6 -5.44 -6.66 -17.64
N LYS A 7 -4.75 -5.68 -17.04
CA LYS A 7 -3.30 -5.55 -17.12
C LYS A 7 -2.60 -6.73 -16.41
N ILE A 8 -3.09 -7.13 -15.24
CA ILE A 8 -2.59 -8.31 -14.53
C ILE A 8 -2.77 -9.58 -15.35
N LEU A 9 -3.94 -9.76 -15.99
CA LEU A 9 -4.20 -10.94 -16.82
C LEU A 9 -3.36 -10.98 -18.09
N SER A 10 -3.05 -9.82 -18.68
CA SER A 10 -2.32 -9.76 -19.96
C SER A 10 -0.80 -9.77 -19.79
N GLU A 11 -0.27 -9.16 -18.74
CA GLU A 11 1.18 -8.95 -18.55
C GLU A 11 1.71 -9.48 -17.21
N GLY A 12 0.83 -9.75 -16.24
CA GLY A 12 1.20 -10.36 -14.98
C GLY A 12 1.41 -11.87 -15.13
N LYS A 13 2.10 -12.46 -14.15
CA LYS A 13 2.31 -13.90 -14.10
C LYS A 13 2.19 -14.42 -12.67
N ALA A 14 1.23 -15.30 -12.45
CA ALA A 14 1.19 -16.07 -11.20
C ALA A 14 2.23 -17.19 -11.28
N LEU A 15 3.21 -17.16 -10.40
CA LEU A 15 4.26 -18.17 -10.32
C LEU A 15 3.83 -19.38 -9.50
N ASN A 16 3.00 -19.15 -8.52
CA ASN A 16 2.36 -20.14 -7.64
C ASN A 16 1.21 -19.47 -6.90
N LYS A 17 0.61 -20.16 -5.94
CA LYS A 17 -0.49 -19.65 -5.11
C LYS A 17 -0.16 -18.40 -4.26
N ASP A 18 1.11 -18.08 -4.06
CA ASP A 18 1.55 -16.98 -3.18
C ASP A 18 2.22 -15.82 -3.92
N ILE A 19 2.76 -16.04 -5.12
CA ILE A 19 3.58 -15.07 -5.85
C ILE A 19 2.91 -14.67 -7.16
N LEU A 20 2.50 -13.41 -7.22
CA LEU A 20 2.04 -12.73 -8.43
C LEU A 20 3.14 -11.75 -8.90
N LYS A 21 3.69 -12.01 -10.07
CA LYS A 21 4.72 -11.19 -10.71
C LYS A 21 4.04 -10.11 -11.56
N VAL A 22 4.24 -8.85 -11.21
CA VAL A 22 3.68 -7.65 -11.86
C VAL A 22 4.78 -6.61 -12.14
N ASP A 23 6.01 -7.08 -12.28
CA ASP A 23 7.21 -6.26 -12.37
C ASP A 23 7.33 -5.48 -13.68
N SER A 24 6.63 -5.89 -14.72
CA SER A 24 6.65 -5.21 -16.03
C SER A 24 5.89 -3.88 -16.05
N PHE A 25 5.02 -3.60 -15.06
CA PHE A 25 4.19 -2.40 -15.07
C PHE A 25 3.96 -1.75 -13.69
N ILE A 26 4.35 -2.39 -12.57
CA ILE A 26 4.17 -1.83 -11.22
C ILE A 26 5.50 -1.48 -10.54
N ASN A 27 6.46 -2.40 -10.46
CA ASN A 27 7.54 -2.25 -9.48
C ASN A 27 8.98 -2.45 -10.00
N HIS A 28 9.18 -2.87 -11.23
CA HIS A 28 10.50 -2.87 -11.89
C HIS A 28 10.48 -1.88 -13.07
N GLN A 29 9.57 -2.09 -14.02
CA GLN A 29 9.13 -1.08 -14.95
C GLN A 29 7.79 -0.53 -14.45
N VAL A 30 7.58 0.77 -14.55
CA VAL A 30 6.35 1.43 -14.10
C VAL A 30 5.62 1.99 -15.31
N ASP A 31 4.35 1.60 -15.48
CA ASP A 31 3.47 2.18 -16.49
C ASP A 31 2.89 3.50 -15.94
N PRO A 32 3.33 4.67 -16.45
CA PRO A 32 2.90 5.95 -15.87
C PRO A 32 1.43 6.28 -16.11
N VAL A 33 0.86 5.77 -17.21
CA VAL A 33 -0.56 6.00 -17.53
C VAL A 33 -1.44 5.19 -16.57
N LEU A 34 -1.11 3.92 -16.36
CA LEU A 34 -1.78 3.08 -15.38
C LEU A 34 -1.66 3.67 -13.96
N MET A 35 -0.45 4.12 -13.57
CA MET A 35 -0.26 4.71 -12.24
C MET A 35 -1.06 5.98 -12.03
N ALA A 36 -1.20 6.85 -13.03
CA ALA A 36 -2.04 8.03 -12.95
C ALA A 36 -3.51 7.65 -12.70
N GLN A 37 -4.03 6.67 -13.42
CA GLN A 37 -5.41 6.18 -13.24
C GLN A 37 -5.63 5.49 -11.88
N ILE A 38 -4.63 4.77 -11.38
CA ILE A 38 -4.63 4.20 -10.02
C ILE A 38 -4.71 5.32 -8.99
N GLY A 39 -3.89 6.37 -9.14
CA GLY A 39 -3.92 7.53 -8.24
C GLY A 39 -5.26 8.24 -8.23
N GLU A 40 -5.87 8.43 -9.40
CA GLU A 40 -7.21 9.01 -9.53
C GLU A 40 -8.29 8.14 -8.89
N ALA A 41 -8.22 6.82 -9.05
CA ALA A 41 -9.18 5.88 -8.44
C ALA A 41 -9.12 5.93 -6.91
N PHE A 42 -7.92 5.89 -6.31
CA PHE A 42 -7.78 6.05 -4.86
C PHE A 42 -8.23 7.44 -4.39
N ALA A 43 -7.83 8.49 -5.09
CA ALA A 43 -8.24 9.85 -4.74
C ALA A 43 -9.75 10.03 -4.80
N ALA A 44 -10.43 9.43 -5.77
CA ALA A 44 -11.89 9.49 -5.89
C ALA A 44 -12.60 8.79 -4.74
N HIS A 45 -12.12 7.57 -4.36
CA HIS A 45 -12.70 6.80 -3.25
C HIS A 45 -12.53 7.52 -1.90
N PHE A 46 -11.37 8.09 -1.65
CA PHE A 46 -11.06 8.77 -0.39
C PHE A 46 -11.35 10.28 -0.40
N LYS A 47 -11.99 10.81 -1.45
CA LYS A 47 -12.30 12.23 -1.58
C LYS A 47 -13.16 12.75 -0.43
N GLY A 48 -12.83 13.96 0.03
CA GLY A 48 -13.61 14.67 1.07
C GLY A 48 -13.38 14.18 2.49
N ARG A 49 -12.43 13.27 2.72
CA ARG A 49 -12.13 12.73 4.06
C ARG A 49 -11.11 13.55 4.85
N GLY A 50 -10.70 14.72 4.36
CA GLY A 50 -9.78 15.60 5.08
C GLY A 50 -8.35 15.08 5.15
N ILE A 51 -7.91 14.30 4.17
CA ILE A 51 -6.55 13.73 4.10
C ILE A 51 -5.53 14.86 4.00
N THR A 52 -4.53 14.84 4.87
CA THR A 52 -3.45 15.83 4.89
C THR A 52 -2.16 15.30 4.25
N LYS A 53 -1.96 13.99 4.28
CA LYS A 53 -0.78 13.32 3.72
C LYS A 53 -1.10 11.93 3.21
N VAL A 54 -0.38 11.51 2.19
CA VAL A 54 -0.30 10.11 1.76
C VAL A 54 0.99 9.51 2.32
N VAL A 55 0.90 8.30 2.86
CA VAL A 55 2.05 7.54 3.37
C VAL A 55 2.17 6.24 2.60
N THR A 56 3.39 5.86 2.28
CA THR A 56 3.69 4.58 1.63
C THR A 56 4.95 3.95 2.21
N ILE A 57 5.18 2.70 1.85
CA ILE A 57 6.38 1.93 2.23
C ILE A 57 7.27 1.76 1.00
N GLU A 58 8.58 1.97 1.16
CA GLU A 58 9.50 1.67 0.07
C GLU A 58 9.53 0.17 -0.25
N SER A 59 9.63 -0.20 -1.55
CA SER A 59 9.75 0.66 -2.70
C SER A 59 8.53 0.58 -3.64
N SER A 60 7.81 -0.54 -3.69
CA SER A 60 6.75 -0.81 -4.70
C SER A 60 5.54 0.12 -4.55
N GLY A 61 5.23 0.57 -3.34
CA GLY A 61 4.13 1.49 -3.07
C GLY A 61 4.39 2.94 -3.51
N ILE A 62 5.65 3.32 -3.84
CA ILE A 62 6.01 4.73 -4.09
C ILE A 62 5.29 5.28 -5.32
N ALA A 63 5.29 4.57 -6.45
CA ALA A 63 4.68 5.06 -7.68
C ALA A 63 3.17 5.32 -7.53
N PRO A 64 2.35 4.37 -7.07
CA PRO A 64 0.92 4.61 -6.87
C PRO A 64 0.63 5.65 -5.78
N ALA A 65 1.41 5.69 -4.71
CA ALA A 65 1.23 6.68 -3.65
C ALA A 65 1.54 8.10 -4.13
N LEU A 66 2.56 8.28 -4.96
CA LEU A 66 2.89 9.58 -5.55
C LEU A 66 1.74 10.09 -6.44
N MET A 67 1.16 9.22 -7.27
CA MET A 67 0.04 9.60 -8.12
C MET A 67 -1.22 9.90 -7.29
N THR A 68 -1.47 9.15 -6.24
CA THR A 68 -2.58 9.42 -5.31
C THR A 68 -2.40 10.76 -4.59
N ALA A 69 -1.19 11.03 -4.09
CA ALA A 69 -0.86 12.29 -3.44
C ALA A 69 -1.00 13.49 -4.39
N SER A 70 -0.55 13.32 -5.64
CA SER A 70 -0.72 14.32 -6.70
C SER A 70 -2.19 14.61 -7.00
N ALA A 71 -3.03 13.58 -7.12
CA ALA A 71 -4.46 13.72 -7.36
C ALA A 71 -5.21 14.36 -6.18
N LEU A 72 -4.77 14.12 -4.94
CA LEU A 72 -5.31 14.74 -3.73
C LEU A 72 -4.73 16.13 -3.44
N GLY A 73 -3.61 16.52 -4.06
CA GLY A 73 -2.92 17.77 -3.81
C GLY A 73 -2.25 17.85 -2.43
N VAL A 74 -1.77 16.72 -1.91
CA VAL A 74 -1.13 16.62 -0.59
C VAL A 74 0.29 16.05 -0.69
N PRO A 75 1.16 16.30 0.28
CA PRO A 75 2.49 15.70 0.31
C PRO A 75 2.43 14.19 0.57
N MET A 76 3.48 13.49 0.09
CA MET A 76 3.70 12.07 0.33
C MET A 76 4.90 11.86 1.26
N VAL A 77 4.76 10.95 2.23
CA VAL A 77 5.84 10.51 3.12
C VAL A 77 6.16 9.04 2.85
N ILE A 78 7.43 8.73 2.72
CA ILE A 78 7.91 7.37 2.45
C ILE A 78 8.52 6.79 3.72
N LEU A 79 7.93 5.68 4.20
CA LEU A 79 8.51 4.87 5.26
C LEU A 79 9.69 4.07 4.73
N LYS A 80 10.79 4.07 5.47
CA LYS A 80 12.03 3.42 5.07
C LYS A 80 12.18 2.06 5.73
N LYS A 81 12.58 1.05 4.93
CA LYS A 81 12.84 -0.32 5.42
C LYS A 81 14.17 -0.46 6.14
N GLN A 82 15.04 0.52 6.01
CA GLN A 82 16.29 0.62 6.77
C GLN A 82 16.45 2.05 7.25
N PRO A 83 16.98 2.27 8.47
CA PRO A 83 17.25 3.61 8.94
C PRO A 83 18.26 4.26 7.99
N SER A 84 17.89 5.42 7.45
CA SER A 84 18.86 6.24 6.73
C SER A 84 19.91 6.73 7.73
N GLN A 85 21.19 6.64 7.39
CA GLN A 85 22.28 7.17 8.22
C GLN A 85 22.16 8.68 8.53
N ILE A 86 21.33 9.39 7.74
CA ILE A 86 21.06 10.82 7.90
C ILE A 86 19.91 11.10 8.91
N LEU A 87 19.14 10.08 9.30
CA LEU A 87 17.92 10.24 10.11
C LEU A 87 18.09 9.79 11.57
N ASN A 88 19.25 9.96 12.17
CA ASN A 88 19.68 9.24 13.38
C ASN A 88 18.93 9.56 14.69
N ASP A 89 18.30 10.73 14.88
CA ASP A 89 17.86 11.09 16.24
C ASP A 89 16.36 11.39 16.40
N ASN A 90 15.55 11.30 15.34
CA ASN A 90 14.16 11.71 15.38
C ASN A 90 13.23 10.80 14.59
N LEU A 91 13.31 9.49 14.86
CA LEU A 91 12.54 8.47 14.17
C LEU A 91 11.56 7.77 15.10
N TYR A 92 10.37 7.45 14.54
CA TYR A 92 9.59 6.32 15.02
C TYR A 92 10.10 5.06 14.33
N GLN A 93 10.18 3.95 15.04
CA GLN A 93 10.72 2.68 14.54
C GLN A 93 9.82 1.53 14.96
N THR A 94 9.67 0.53 14.08
CA THR A 94 9.02 -0.73 14.39
C THR A 94 9.67 -1.86 13.61
N VAL A 95 9.63 -3.07 14.14
CA VAL A 95 10.13 -4.26 13.46
C VAL A 95 8.97 -4.97 12.77
N ILE A 96 9.19 -5.36 11.52
CA ILE A 96 8.26 -6.14 10.72
C ILE A 96 8.87 -7.50 10.42
N THR A 97 8.08 -8.54 10.61
CA THR A 97 8.45 -9.90 10.22
C THR A 97 7.83 -10.22 8.87
N SER A 98 8.66 -10.44 7.86
CA SER A 98 8.20 -10.92 6.56
C SER A 98 8.05 -12.44 6.60
N PHE A 99 6.81 -12.92 6.63
CA PHE A 99 6.55 -14.37 6.60
C PHE A 99 6.96 -15.05 5.29
N THR A 100 6.94 -14.32 4.18
CA THR A 100 7.34 -14.86 2.86
C THR A 100 8.85 -14.98 2.69
N LYS A 101 9.64 -14.20 3.43
CA LYS A 101 11.12 -14.17 3.34
C LYS A 101 11.80 -14.65 4.62
N GLU A 102 11.04 -14.99 5.67
CA GLU A 102 11.55 -15.35 7.00
C GLU A 102 12.60 -14.36 7.55
N THR A 103 12.47 -13.09 7.16
CA THR A 103 13.40 -12.02 7.53
C THR A 103 12.69 -10.92 8.29
N ASN A 104 13.34 -10.40 9.31
CA ASN A 104 12.92 -9.21 10.01
C ASN A 104 13.59 -7.98 9.38
N TYR A 105 12.83 -6.91 9.22
CA TYR A 105 13.37 -5.63 8.84
C TYR A 105 12.76 -4.52 9.70
N GLU A 106 13.51 -3.45 9.83
CA GLU A 106 13.09 -2.27 10.55
C GLU A 106 12.36 -1.31 9.60
N LEU A 107 11.22 -0.80 10.05
CA LEU A 107 10.49 0.25 9.36
C LEU A 107 10.60 1.54 10.15
N THR A 108 10.93 2.64 9.49
CA THR A 108 11.19 3.93 10.13
C THR A 108 10.36 5.04 9.51
N LEU A 109 9.98 6.01 10.36
CA LEU A 109 9.25 7.23 10.03
C LEU A 109 9.90 8.42 10.72
N SER A 110 10.29 9.44 9.96
CA SER A 110 10.80 10.67 10.55
C SER A 110 9.69 11.45 11.28
N LYS A 111 9.94 11.78 12.55
CA LYS A 111 9.05 12.62 13.37
C LYS A 111 8.86 14.02 12.80
N LYS A 112 9.78 14.46 11.92
CA LYS A 112 9.71 15.78 11.28
C LYS A 112 8.53 15.91 10.30
N TYR A 113 8.07 14.78 9.71
CA TYR A 113 7.11 14.82 8.61
C TYR A 113 5.70 14.35 8.96
N ILE A 114 5.49 13.83 10.17
CA ILE A 114 4.18 13.38 10.66
C ILE A 114 3.95 13.92 12.07
N SER A 115 2.75 14.42 12.31
CA SER A 115 2.31 14.93 13.62
C SER A 115 0.89 14.46 13.97
N GLU A 116 0.44 14.76 15.15
CA GLU A 116 -0.93 14.49 15.63
C GLU A 116 -2.03 15.22 14.84
N GLU A 117 -1.66 16.28 14.11
CA GLU A 117 -2.60 17.04 13.26
C GLU A 117 -2.84 16.34 11.91
N ASP A 118 -2.04 15.32 11.57
CA ASP A 118 -2.15 14.64 10.29
C ASP A 118 -3.28 13.60 10.26
N HIS A 119 -4.01 13.62 9.16
CA HIS A 119 -4.98 12.60 8.78
C HIS A 119 -4.49 11.90 7.52
N VAL A 120 -4.07 10.65 7.64
CA VAL A 120 -3.20 9.99 6.69
C VAL A 120 -3.92 8.90 5.90
N LEU A 121 -3.75 8.92 4.57
CA LEU A 121 -4.08 7.81 3.71
C LEU A 121 -2.81 6.97 3.45
N ILE A 122 -2.87 5.69 3.76
CA ILE A 122 -1.80 4.75 3.43
C ILE A 122 -2.07 4.16 2.05
N ILE A 123 -1.06 4.13 1.17
CA ILE A 123 -1.11 3.46 -0.14
C ILE A 123 0.03 2.45 -0.21
N ASP A 124 -0.30 1.21 -0.57
CA ASP A 124 0.67 0.13 -0.75
C ASP A 124 0.35 -0.71 -1.99
N ASP A 125 1.32 -1.45 -2.51
CA ASP A 125 1.11 -2.33 -3.66
C ASP A 125 0.35 -3.62 -3.29
N ALA A 126 0.54 -4.12 -2.06
CA ALA A 126 -0.15 -5.30 -1.55
C ALA A 126 -0.49 -5.17 -0.06
N ASN A 127 -1.51 -5.91 0.38
CA ASN A 127 -1.86 -5.98 1.79
C ASN A 127 -0.95 -6.97 2.53
N GLY A 128 -0.26 -6.50 3.55
CA GLY A 128 0.66 -7.36 4.29
C GLY A 128 1.16 -6.76 5.60
N GLU A 129 2.19 -7.39 6.15
CA GLU A 129 2.81 -7.00 7.41
C GLU A 129 3.38 -5.57 7.37
N ALA A 130 3.79 -5.09 6.19
CA ALA A 130 4.27 -3.73 6.00
C ALA A 130 3.20 -2.69 6.33
N ALA A 131 1.96 -2.90 5.90
CA ALA A 131 0.83 -2.02 6.22
C ALA A 131 0.55 -1.97 7.73
N THR A 132 0.62 -3.12 8.41
CA THR A 132 0.49 -3.18 9.88
C THR A 132 1.58 -2.37 10.57
N GLY A 133 2.80 -2.42 10.08
CA GLY A 133 3.91 -1.62 10.60
C GLY A 133 3.73 -0.12 10.36
N ALA A 134 3.25 0.26 9.19
CA ALA A 134 2.91 1.66 8.88
C ALA A 134 1.85 2.19 9.86
N ILE A 135 0.80 1.44 10.13
CA ILE A 135 -0.24 1.79 11.10
C ILE A 135 0.35 1.97 12.50
N ARG A 136 1.24 1.09 12.95
CA ARG A 136 1.93 1.23 14.25
C ARG A 136 2.73 2.53 14.35
N LEU A 137 3.50 2.86 13.30
CA LEU A 137 4.30 4.10 13.28
C LEU A 137 3.43 5.35 13.30
N LEU A 138 2.33 5.36 12.54
CA LEU A 138 1.39 6.47 12.52
C LEU A 138 0.68 6.65 13.88
N ARG A 139 0.35 5.55 14.57
CA ARG A 139 -0.19 5.59 15.92
C ARG A 139 0.82 6.12 16.93
N LEU A 140 2.10 5.77 16.82
CA LEU A 140 3.17 6.36 17.63
C LEU A 140 3.30 7.87 17.40
N ALA A 141 3.04 8.35 16.20
CA ALA A 141 3.01 9.77 15.86
C ALA A 141 1.70 10.46 16.27
N HIS A 142 0.73 9.73 16.85
CA HIS A 142 -0.62 10.19 17.17
C HIS A 142 -1.42 10.70 15.96
N ALA A 143 -0.99 10.41 14.74
CA ALA A 143 -1.72 10.71 13.53
C ALA A 143 -2.97 9.81 13.40
N THR A 144 -4.02 10.33 12.78
CA THR A 144 -5.21 9.56 12.45
C THR A 144 -5.09 8.94 11.05
N ILE A 145 -5.77 7.82 10.82
CA ILE A 145 -5.70 7.07 9.57
C ILE A 145 -7.05 7.12 8.87
N ALA A 146 -7.07 7.69 7.65
CA ALA A 146 -8.27 7.77 6.82
C ALA A 146 -8.64 6.41 6.20
N GLY A 147 -7.65 5.58 5.92
CA GLY A 147 -7.78 4.26 5.35
C GLY A 147 -6.48 3.75 4.74
N LEU A 148 -6.55 2.56 4.18
CA LEU A 148 -5.50 1.91 3.41
C LEU A 148 -6.01 1.60 2.00
N GLY A 149 -5.36 2.16 0.99
CA GLY A 149 -5.54 1.79 -0.41
C GLY A 149 -4.50 0.75 -0.82
N VAL A 150 -4.94 -0.33 -1.43
CA VAL A 150 -4.09 -1.45 -1.88
C VAL A 150 -4.32 -1.69 -3.37
N LEU A 151 -3.23 -1.79 -4.16
CA LEU A 151 -3.35 -2.08 -5.58
C LEU A 151 -3.92 -3.48 -5.80
N VAL A 152 -3.25 -4.47 -5.20
CA VAL A 152 -3.60 -5.88 -5.38
C VAL A 152 -3.73 -6.55 -4.01
N GLU A 153 -4.94 -6.94 -3.69
CA GLU A 153 -5.24 -7.72 -2.49
C GLU A 153 -5.30 -9.21 -2.81
N LYS A 154 -4.58 -10.01 -2.05
CA LYS A 154 -4.76 -11.47 -2.02
C LYS A 154 -5.78 -11.80 -0.96
N SER A 155 -7.07 -11.86 -1.36
CA SER A 155 -8.20 -11.98 -0.41
C SER A 155 -8.28 -13.34 0.29
N PHE A 156 -7.52 -14.34 -0.17
CA PHE A 156 -7.36 -15.63 0.51
C PHE A 156 -6.34 -15.60 1.66
N GLN A 157 -5.65 -14.48 1.87
CA GLN A 157 -4.74 -14.26 2.99
C GLN A 157 -5.42 -13.40 4.06
N PRO A 158 -5.10 -13.59 5.36
CA PRO A 158 -5.80 -12.93 6.47
C PRO A 158 -5.41 -11.44 6.67
N GLY A 159 -4.77 -10.82 5.68
CA GLY A 159 -4.27 -9.44 5.79
C GLY A 159 -5.38 -8.40 6.02
N ARG A 160 -6.45 -8.48 5.23
CA ARG A 160 -7.59 -7.56 5.36
C ARG A 160 -8.27 -7.65 6.73
N GLU A 161 -8.60 -8.86 7.19
CA GLU A 161 -9.29 -9.07 8.47
C GLU A 161 -8.51 -8.44 9.63
N LYS A 162 -7.20 -8.68 9.69
CA LYS A 162 -6.32 -8.09 10.71
C LYS A 162 -6.33 -6.57 10.73
N LEU A 163 -6.45 -5.93 9.56
CA LEU A 163 -6.43 -4.48 9.42
C LEU A 163 -7.80 -3.88 9.77
N VAL A 164 -8.88 -4.51 9.34
CA VAL A 164 -10.26 -4.11 9.63
C VAL A 164 -10.54 -4.27 11.14
N ASP A 165 -10.09 -5.35 11.77
CA ASP A 165 -10.21 -5.57 13.22
C ASP A 165 -9.47 -4.50 14.03
N GLN A 166 -8.44 -3.88 13.44
CA GLN A 166 -7.74 -2.75 14.02
C GLN A 166 -8.41 -1.38 13.76
N GLY A 167 -9.57 -1.39 13.10
CA GLY A 167 -10.35 -0.18 12.80
C GLY A 167 -9.87 0.57 11.56
N THR A 168 -9.08 -0.07 10.67
CA THR A 168 -8.61 0.54 9.43
C THR A 168 -9.45 0.05 8.25
N GLU A 169 -10.09 0.97 7.53
CA GLU A 169 -10.74 0.66 6.25
C GLU A 169 -9.69 0.22 5.23
N VAL A 170 -9.96 -0.87 4.51
CA VAL A 170 -9.12 -1.37 3.42
C VAL A 170 -9.90 -1.30 2.12
N TYR A 171 -9.38 -0.57 1.15
CA TYR A 171 -9.92 -0.47 -0.20
C TYR A 171 -8.93 -0.99 -1.22
N ALA A 172 -9.30 -2.01 -1.98
CA ALA A 172 -8.44 -2.68 -2.95
C ALA A 172 -8.93 -2.45 -4.38
N LEU A 173 -8.01 -2.11 -5.29
CA LEU A 173 -8.33 -1.90 -6.72
C LEU A 173 -8.48 -3.21 -7.49
N ALA A 174 -7.75 -4.25 -7.10
CA ALA A 174 -7.90 -5.61 -7.63
C ALA A 174 -7.87 -6.60 -6.47
N ARG A 175 -8.86 -7.49 -6.41
CA ARG A 175 -9.01 -8.49 -5.35
C ARG A 175 -8.84 -9.88 -5.94
N VAL A 176 -7.71 -10.52 -5.64
CA VAL A 176 -7.42 -11.88 -6.07
C VAL A 176 -8.07 -12.86 -5.09
N GLY A 177 -9.07 -13.60 -5.55
CA GLY A 177 -9.78 -14.61 -4.77
C GLY A 177 -9.09 -15.96 -4.74
N ALA A 178 -8.45 -16.32 -5.86
CA ALA A 178 -7.63 -17.52 -5.99
C ALA A 178 -6.55 -17.31 -7.05
N MET A 179 -5.42 -17.96 -6.89
CA MET A 179 -4.40 -18.02 -7.93
C MET A 179 -3.55 -19.30 -7.81
N ASP A 180 -3.05 -19.73 -8.91
CA ASP A 180 -2.07 -20.81 -9.05
C ASP A 180 -1.19 -20.51 -10.29
N THR A 181 -0.27 -21.39 -10.66
CA THR A 181 0.62 -21.20 -11.80
C THR A 181 -0.17 -20.81 -13.06
N ASP A 182 0.15 -19.62 -13.58
CA ASP A 182 -0.47 -19.02 -14.76
C ASP A 182 -2.01 -18.82 -14.69
N HIS A 183 -2.58 -18.85 -13.49
CA HIS A 183 -4.01 -18.67 -13.26
C HIS A 183 -4.29 -17.65 -12.15
N VAL A 184 -5.19 -16.70 -12.41
CA VAL A 184 -5.64 -15.68 -11.45
C VAL A 184 -7.14 -15.49 -11.57
N GLU A 185 -7.85 -15.60 -10.46
CA GLU A 185 -9.28 -15.30 -10.34
C GLU A 185 -9.49 -14.06 -9.48
N PHE A 186 -10.29 -13.12 -9.98
CA PHE A 186 -10.65 -11.93 -9.24
C PHE A 186 -12.01 -12.07 -8.55
N LEU A 187 -12.12 -11.49 -7.37
CA LEU A 187 -13.39 -11.25 -6.69
C LEU A 187 -13.99 -9.92 -7.18
N PRO A 188 -15.30 -9.69 -6.94
CA PRO A 188 -15.92 -8.39 -7.17
C PRO A 188 -15.15 -7.25 -6.48
N ALA A 189 -15.19 -6.06 -7.07
CA ALA A 189 -14.59 -4.88 -6.49
C ALA A 189 -15.25 -4.49 -5.16
N ASP A 190 -14.56 -3.71 -4.32
CA ASP A 190 -15.09 -3.27 -3.02
C ASP A 190 -16.29 -2.32 -3.14
N ASP A 191 -16.52 -1.74 -4.34
CA ASP A 191 -17.62 -0.82 -4.63
C ASP A 191 -18.84 -1.52 -5.28
N GLU A 192 -18.78 -2.82 -5.53
CA GLU A 192 -19.84 -3.66 -6.06
C GLU A 192 -20.48 -4.51 -4.95
#